data_f3ea1f6806ad7c3ed942b8cb6b8748be
#
_entry.id   f3ea1f6806ad7c3ed942b8cb6b8748be
#
_cell.length_a   1.000
_cell.length_b   1.000
_cell.length_c   1.000
_cell.angle_alpha   90.00
_cell.angle_beta   90.00
_cell.angle_gamma   90.00
#
_symmetry.space_group_name_H-M   'P 1'
#
loop_
_entity.id
_entity.type
_entity.pdbx_description
1 polymer ?
#
loop_
_entity_poly.entity_id
_entity_poly.type
_entity_poly.pdbx_seq_one_letter_code
_entity_poly.pdbx_strand_id
1 'polypeptide(L)'
;MYVHGKKVFLDTENTITIYNKLANKFKDVSILESVIGGDNKGRYSIILFNILQNVEIFHNYVLINNQKKKIKSPDSFIKDIYKNLKIKTIYDQNIPLPIFIGNVSFDLCKFTLPKLSYKPDKNEIGIPLAHFVKPRNLIIIDNVLNETHLIEVSNIKKNPVKSLKKLEKILKEPFSKNKKLNFSKPKKFKNHIKKEEFIKRVKEIKRDIKVGEIFQAVLSQRFSNDYLIDPFNFYRALRSINPSPYLVFLNLKNYQIICSSPETMILSLIHISEPTRPLII
;
A
#
# COMPACT_ATOMS: atom_id res chain seq x y z
N MET A 1 11.22 19.02 5.28
CA MET A 1 9.86 18.58 5.61
C MET A 1 9.80 18.35 7.10
N TYR A 2 8.67 18.70 7.74
CA TYR A 2 8.48 18.62 9.19
C TYR A 2 7.40 17.59 9.49
N VAL A 3 7.63 16.76 10.52
CA VAL A 3 6.68 15.77 11.01
C VAL A 3 6.32 16.13 12.44
N HIS A 4 5.05 16.37 12.66
CA HIS A 4 4.48 16.65 13.97
C HIS A 4 3.52 15.55 14.36
N GLY A 5 3.37 15.31 15.65
CA GLY A 5 2.45 14.28 16.11
C GLY A 5 1.82 14.61 17.46
N LYS A 6 0.79 13.85 17.77
CA LYS A 6 0.11 13.84 19.06
C LYS A 6 -0.36 12.43 19.37
N LYS A 7 -0.02 11.91 20.52
CA LYS A 7 -0.61 10.69 21.06
C LYS A 7 -2.02 10.98 21.57
N VAL A 8 -2.97 10.12 21.24
CA VAL A 8 -4.38 10.21 21.67
C VAL A 8 -4.85 8.87 22.19
N PHE A 9 -5.83 8.89 23.04
CA PHE A 9 -6.47 7.70 23.57
C PHE A 9 -7.78 7.44 22.81
N LEU A 10 -7.87 6.31 22.12
CA LEU A 10 -9.00 5.89 21.27
C LEU A 10 -9.24 4.38 21.42
N ASP A 11 -9.39 3.91 22.65
CA ASP A 11 -9.53 2.49 23.00
C ASP A 11 -10.81 1.82 22.47
N THR A 12 -11.84 2.61 22.21
CA THR A 12 -13.12 2.14 21.66
C THR A 12 -13.13 2.08 20.11
N GLU A 13 -12.06 2.53 19.46
CA GLU A 13 -11.98 2.64 18.02
C GLU A 13 -11.05 1.57 17.44
N ASN A 14 -11.40 1.07 16.27
CA ASN A 14 -10.55 0.19 15.49
C ASN A 14 -10.28 0.77 14.09
N THR A 15 -9.39 0.16 13.33
CA THR A 15 -9.01 0.63 11.99
C THR A 15 -10.21 0.86 11.08
N ILE A 16 -11.23 0.00 11.15
CA ILE A 16 -12.43 0.08 10.31
C ILE A 16 -13.33 1.24 10.71
N THR A 17 -13.54 1.45 12.03
CA THR A 17 -14.36 2.58 12.52
C THR A 17 -13.69 3.92 12.24
N ILE A 18 -12.39 4.00 12.44
CA ILE A 18 -11.58 5.18 12.11
C ILE A 18 -11.66 5.49 10.61
N TYR A 19 -11.45 4.47 9.76
CA TYR A 19 -11.59 4.65 8.31
C TYR A 19 -12.96 5.23 7.93
N ASN A 20 -14.04 4.66 8.44
CA ASN A 20 -15.39 5.11 8.11
C ASN A 20 -15.65 6.57 8.53
N LYS A 21 -15.16 6.98 9.71
CA LYS A 21 -15.24 8.38 10.17
C LYS A 21 -14.49 9.33 9.24
N LEU A 22 -13.32 8.91 8.78
CA LEU A 22 -12.48 9.69 7.86
C LEU A 22 -13.05 9.73 6.45
N ALA A 23 -13.54 8.61 5.92
CA ALA A 23 -14.07 8.50 4.57
C ALA A 23 -15.33 9.34 4.34
N ASN A 24 -16.04 9.71 5.41
CA ASN A 24 -17.14 10.67 5.34
C ASN A 24 -16.67 12.13 5.09
N LYS A 25 -15.40 12.44 5.38
CA LYS A 25 -14.81 13.78 5.30
C LYS A 25 -13.69 13.92 4.27
N PHE A 26 -13.02 12.82 3.95
CA PHE A 26 -11.87 12.75 3.02
C PHE A 26 -12.10 11.69 1.95
N LYS A 27 -11.70 11.97 0.71
CA LYS A 27 -11.91 11.07 -0.43
C LYS A 27 -10.79 10.04 -0.63
N ASP A 28 -9.61 10.32 -0.09
CA ASP A 28 -8.34 9.62 -0.37
C ASP A 28 -7.84 8.80 0.82
N VAL A 29 -8.77 8.25 1.62
CA VAL A 29 -8.40 7.45 2.79
C VAL A 29 -7.91 6.07 2.37
N SER A 30 -6.75 5.67 2.87
CA SER A 30 -6.14 4.37 2.63
C SER A 30 -5.71 3.71 3.94
N ILE A 31 -5.60 2.38 3.94
CA ILE A 31 -5.23 1.57 5.09
C ILE A 31 -4.10 0.62 4.75
N LEU A 32 -3.15 0.50 5.67
CA LEU A 32 -2.16 -0.56 5.73
C LEU A 32 -2.24 -1.17 7.13
N GLU A 33 -2.58 -2.45 7.20
CA GLU A 33 -2.66 -3.12 8.50
C GLU A 33 -2.12 -4.54 8.44
N SER A 34 -1.82 -5.08 9.60
CA SER A 34 -1.47 -6.47 9.79
C SER A 34 -2.44 -7.11 10.78
N VAL A 35 -3.01 -8.26 10.43
CA VAL A 35 -4.05 -8.92 11.24
C VAL A 35 -3.51 -10.17 11.93
N ILE A 36 -2.43 -10.78 11.43
CA ILE A 36 -1.82 -11.95 12.03
C ILE A 36 -0.64 -11.52 12.88
N GLY A 37 -0.76 -11.74 14.18
CA GLY A 37 0.30 -11.52 15.16
C GLY A 37 1.35 -12.65 15.15
N GLY A 38 2.56 -12.31 15.31
CA GLY A 38 3.74 -13.07 15.70
C GLY A 38 4.76 -12.03 16.08
N ASP A 39 5.82 -12.37 16.78
CA ASP A 39 6.76 -11.41 17.35
C ASP A 39 7.13 -10.28 16.36
N ASN A 40 6.58 -9.08 16.56
CA ASN A 40 6.68 -7.87 15.72
C ASN A 40 5.89 -7.83 14.39
N LYS A 41 5.22 -8.88 13.94
CA LYS A 41 4.30 -8.83 12.81
C LYS A 41 2.91 -8.47 13.35
N GLY A 42 2.24 -7.50 12.76
CA GLY A 42 0.91 -7.06 13.20
C GLY A 42 0.88 -5.92 14.20
N ARG A 43 2.05 -5.39 14.56
CA ARG A 43 2.14 -4.33 15.57
C ARG A 43 1.45 -3.05 15.13
N TYR A 44 1.64 -2.60 13.90
CA TYR A 44 1.15 -1.31 13.45
C TYR A 44 0.04 -1.41 12.41
N SER A 45 -0.99 -0.59 12.60
CA SER A 45 -1.97 -0.25 11.58
C SER A 45 -1.81 1.22 11.21
N ILE A 46 -1.79 1.52 9.92
CA ILE A 46 -1.54 2.87 9.41
C ILE A 46 -2.70 3.28 8.53
N ILE A 47 -3.30 4.42 8.84
CA ILE A 47 -4.32 5.06 8.00
C ILE A 47 -3.73 6.36 7.48
N LEU A 48 -3.80 6.58 6.17
CA LEU A 48 -3.31 7.78 5.51
C LEU A 48 -4.41 8.47 4.74
N PHE A 49 -4.37 9.78 4.70
CA PHE A 49 -5.37 10.60 4.00
C PHE A 49 -4.88 12.04 3.79
N ASN A 50 -5.66 12.84 3.05
CA ASN A 50 -5.35 14.23 2.76
C ASN A 50 -3.98 14.36 2.07
N ILE A 51 -3.93 13.91 0.82
CA ILE A 51 -2.68 13.75 0.07
C ILE A 51 -2.05 15.11 -0.29
N LEU A 52 -0.79 15.30 0.10
CA LEU A 52 0.02 16.49 -0.25
C LEU A 52 0.62 16.38 -1.64
N GLN A 53 1.02 15.19 -2.03
CA GLN A 53 1.69 14.97 -3.30
C GLN A 53 1.31 13.61 -3.86
N ASN A 54 0.96 13.61 -5.13
CA ASN A 54 0.68 12.43 -5.93
C ASN A 54 1.75 12.31 -7.00
N VAL A 55 2.41 11.16 -7.11
CA VAL A 55 3.53 10.91 -8.02
C VAL A 55 3.25 9.66 -8.82
N GLU A 56 2.89 9.81 -10.09
CA GLU A 56 2.65 8.71 -11.02
C GLU A 56 3.83 8.60 -12.00
N ILE A 57 4.52 7.46 -12.01
CA ILE A 57 5.75 7.23 -12.77
C ILE A 57 5.46 6.36 -13.97
N PHE A 58 5.80 6.86 -15.16
CA PHE A 58 5.70 6.16 -16.42
C PHE A 58 7.10 5.95 -17.04
N HIS A 59 7.18 5.34 -18.20
CA HIS A 59 8.46 4.99 -18.83
C HIS A 59 9.45 6.15 -18.99
N ASN A 60 8.97 7.31 -19.44
CA ASN A 60 9.80 8.45 -19.81
C ASN A 60 9.30 9.79 -19.24
N TYR A 61 8.26 9.75 -18.41
CA TYR A 61 7.74 10.91 -17.73
C TYR A 61 7.11 10.55 -16.38
N VAL A 62 6.92 11.56 -15.56
CA VAL A 62 6.19 11.49 -14.28
C VAL A 62 5.11 12.55 -14.26
N LEU A 63 4.00 12.22 -13.60
CA LEU A 63 2.99 13.20 -13.22
C LEU A 63 3.14 13.49 -11.73
N ILE A 64 3.44 14.73 -11.39
CA ILE A 64 3.48 15.21 -10.01
C ILE A 64 2.30 16.16 -9.83
N ASN A 65 1.30 15.76 -9.04
CA ASN A 65 0.05 16.51 -8.89
C ASN A 65 -0.56 16.91 -10.25
N ASN A 66 -0.57 16.00 -11.24
CA ASN A 66 -0.99 16.14 -12.62
C ASN A 66 -0.09 17.00 -13.53
N GLN A 67 0.99 17.56 -13.01
CA GLN A 67 1.98 18.27 -13.84
C GLN A 67 2.96 17.26 -14.42
N LYS A 68 3.03 17.21 -15.75
CA LYS A 68 3.89 16.29 -16.49
C LYS A 68 5.32 16.80 -16.52
N LYS A 69 6.27 15.94 -16.16
CA LYS A 69 7.71 16.20 -16.23
C LYS A 69 8.41 15.03 -16.93
N LYS A 70 9.26 15.31 -17.90
CA LYS A 70 10.11 14.29 -18.55
C LYS A 70 11.18 13.81 -17.56
N ILE A 71 11.46 12.52 -17.55
CA ILE A 71 12.48 11.88 -16.73
C ILE A 71 13.44 11.07 -17.60
N LYS A 72 14.64 10.82 -17.12
CA LYS A 72 15.64 9.99 -17.79
C LYS A 72 15.25 8.52 -17.73
N SER A 73 14.90 8.04 -16.56
CA SER A 73 14.39 6.69 -16.33
C SER A 73 13.58 6.63 -15.02
N PRO A 74 12.66 5.67 -14.87
CA PRO A 74 11.87 5.49 -13.66
C PRO A 74 12.70 5.25 -12.40
N ASP A 75 13.70 4.36 -12.48
CA ASP A 75 14.57 4.00 -11.37
C ASP A 75 15.43 5.17 -10.90
N SER A 76 16.00 5.96 -11.82
CA SER A 76 16.78 7.15 -11.46
C SER A 76 15.91 8.17 -10.74
N PHE A 77 14.68 8.37 -11.18
CA PHE A 77 13.74 9.30 -10.55
C PHE A 77 13.34 8.85 -9.14
N ILE A 78 13.11 7.55 -8.91
CA ILE A 78 12.82 6.99 -7.58
C ILE A 78 14.03 7.21 -6.65
N LYS A 79 15.24 6.95 -7.13
CA LYS A 79 16.49 7.22 -6.38
C LYS A 79 16.62 8.69 -6.00
N ASP A 80 16.27 9.59 -6.90
CA ASP A 80 16.33 11.05 -6.65
C ASP A 80 15.30 11.48 -5.60
N ILE A 81 14.08 10.94 -5.63
CA ILE A 81 13.08 11.18 -4.57
C ILE A 81 13.69 10.81 -3.21
N TYR A 82 14.27 9.61 -3.10
CA TYR A 82 14.84 9.11 -1.85
C TYR A 82 16.02 9.97 -1.37
N LYS A 83 16.99 10.28 -2.24
CA LYS A 83 18.17 11.10 -1.92
C LYS A 83 17.81 12.50 -1.45
N ASN A 84 16.75 13.10 -2.02
CA ASN A 84 16.33 14.45 -1.71
C ASN A 84 15.33 14.52 -0.54
N LEU A 85 15.00 13.41 0.07
CA LEU A 85 14.05 13.33 1.17
C LEU A 85 14.74 13.77 2.48
N LYS A 86 14.57 15.04 2.85
CA LYS A 86 15.03 15.58 4.13
C LYS A 86 13.87 15.69 5.10
N ILE A 87 13.89 14.88 6.16
CA ILE A 87 12.85 14.84 7.19
C ILE A 87 13.40 15.42 8.48
N LYS A 88 12.65 16.33 9.09
CA LYS A 88 12.88 16.81 10.45
C LYS A 88 11.68 16.40 11.31
N THR A 89 11.88 15.38 12.12
CA THR A 89 10.86 14.92 13.06
C THR A 89 10.88 15.83 14.30
N ILE A 90 9.71 16.34 14.67
CA ILE A 90 9.48 17.13 15.88
C ILE A 90 8.71 16.29 16.91
N TYR A 91 8.19 15.16 16.48
CA TYR A 91 7.48 14.17 17.31
C TYR A 91 8.42 13.03 17.64
N ASP A 92 8.90 13.01 18.88
CA ASP A 92 9.86 12.01 19.38
C ASP A 92 9.12 10.78 19.90
N GLN A 93 8.82 9.86 19.01
CA GLN A 93 8.22 8.55 19.32
C GLN A 93 8.82 7.50 18.39
N ASN A 94 9.12 6.33 18.92
CA ASN A 94 9.64 5.21 18.14
C ASN A 94 8.51 4.48 17.39
N ILE A 95 7.95 5.14 16.36
CA ILE A 95 6.88 4.62 15.50
C ILE A 95 7.29 4.73 14.04
N PRO A 96 6.80 3.82 13.16
CA PRO A 96 7.07 3.93 11.72
C PRO A 96 6.45 5.21 11.16
N LEU A 97 7.22 5.98 10.39
CA LEU A 97 6.76 7.22 9.75
C LEU A 97 6.87 7.09 8.23
N PRO A 98 5.95 6.40 7.55
CA PRO A 98 5.99 6.28 6.10
C PRO A 98 5.64 7.62 5.45
N ILE A 99 6.59 8.19 4.72
CA ILE A 99 6.43 9.49 4.05
C ILE A 99 5.88 9.34 2.64
N PHE A 100 6.30 8.29 1.93
CA PHE A 100 5.74 7.89 0.66
C PHE A 100 5.18 6.49 0.76
N ILE A 101 3.95 6.34 0.31
CA ILE A 101 3.23 5.06 0.29
C ILE A 101 2.66 4.88 -1.11
N GLY A 102 2.69 3.66 -1.62
CA GLY A 102 2.17 3.43 -2.96
C GLY A 102 2.42 2.01 -3.45
N ASN A 103 2.37 1.86 -4.75
CA ASN A 103 2.63 0.60 -5.42
C ASN A 103 3.73 0.74 -6.48
N VAL A 104 4.39 -0.38 -6.73
CA VAL A 104 5.35 -0.55 -7.81
C VAL A 104 4.89 -1.75 -8.63
N SER A 105 4.74 -1.57 -9.95
CA SER A 105 4.40 -2.68 -10.83
C SER A 105 5.60 -3.60 -11.05
N PHE A 106 5.33 -4.86 -11.35
CA PHE A 106 6.37 -5.82 -11.71
C PHE A 106 7.23 -5.32 -12.89
N ASP A 107 6.63 -4.62 -13.84
CA ASP A 107 7.29 -4.12 -15.04
C ASP A 107 8.42 -3.11 -14.78
N LEU A 108 8.51 -2.57 -13.57
CA LEU A 108 9.63 -1.71 -13.18
C LEU A 108 10.98 -2.46 -13.20
N CYS A 109 10.96 -3.79 -13.02
CA CYS A 109 12.17 -4.62 -12.97
C CYS A 109 13.05 -4.48 -14.22
N LYS A 110 12.47 -4.24 -15.40
CA LYS A 110 13.24 -4.04 -16.65
C LYS A 110 14.18 -2.83 -16.62
N PHE A 111 13.89 -1.82 -15.79
CA PHE A 111 14.73 -0.64 -15.64
C PHE A 111 15.84 -0.83 -14.60
N THR A 112 15.65 -1.78 -13.68
CA THR A 112 16.61 -2.10 -12.62
C THR A 112 17.50 -3.28 -13.00
N LEU A 113 17.03 -4.17 -13.89
CA LEU A 113 17.71 -5.39 -14.33
C LEU A 113 17.85 -5.41 -15.87
N PRO A 114 18.81 -4.66 -16.45
CA PRO A 114 18.94 -4.53 -17.92
C PRO A 114 19.17 -5.83 -18.67
N LYS A 115 19.70 -6.87 -18.00
CA LYS A 115 19.92 -8.21 -18.57
C LYS A 115 18.64 -9.00 -18.81
N LEU A 116 17.51 -8.59 -18.19
CA LEU A 116 16.24 -9.23 -18.45
C LEU A 116 15.70 -8.78 -19.81
N SER A 117 15.68 -9.71 -20.75
CA SER A 117 15.06 -9.53 -22.08
C SER A 117 13.52 -9.56 -22.01
N TYR A 118 12.97 -9.04 -20.93
CA TYR A 118 11.54 -9.00 -20.69
C TYR A 118 10.87 -7.93 -21.55
N LYS A 119 9.95 -8.34 -22.40
CA LYS A 119 9.04 -7.43 -23.10
C LYS A 119 7.75 -7.34 -22.27
N PRO A 120 7.45 -6.18 -21.66
CA PRO A 120 6.21 -6.04 -20.93
C PRO A 120 5.03 -6.24 -21.87
N ASP A 121 4.04 -6.95 -21.41
CA ASP A 121 2.74 -7.00 -22.09
C ASP A 121 2.17 -5.58 -22.22
N LYS A 122 1.27 -5.39 -23.18
CA LYS A 122 0.56 -4.13 -23.32
C LYS A 122 -0.08 -3.78 -21.98
N ASN A 123 0.13 -2.55 -21.51
CA ASN A 123 -0.48 -2.07 -20.28
C ASN A 123 -2.00 -1.91 -20.46
N GLU A 124 -2.72 -3.03 -20.51
CA GLU A 124 -4.16 -3.08 -20.72
C GLU A 124 -4.96 -2.46 -19.57
N ILE A 125 -4.36 -2.37 -18.38
CA ILE A 125 -5.01 -1.81 -17.18
C ILE A 125 -4.82 -0.30 -17.11
N GLY A 126 -3.79 0.24 -17.81
CA GLY A 126 -3.52 1.68 -17.84
C GLY A 126 -2.96 2.28 -16.55
N ILE A 127 -2.41 1.45 -15.64
CA ILE A 127 -1.80 1.93 -14.40
C ILE A 127 -0.33 2.35 -14.62
N PRO A 128 0.20 3.30 -13.82
CA PRO A 128 1.61 3.69 -13.91
C PRO A 128 2.55 2.56 -13.46
N LEU A 129 3.84 2.65 -13.86
CA LEU A 129 4.90 1.73 -13.40
C LEU A 129 5.12 1.80 -11.89
N ALA A 130 4.98 3.00 -11.32
CA ALA A 130 4.91 3.19 -9.88
C ALA A 130 4.00 4.38 -9.57
N HIS A 131 3.31 4.30 -8.46
CA HIS A 131 2.43 5.36 -7.99
C HIS A 131 2.65 5.55 -6.49
N PHE A 132 3.15 6.71 -6.10
CA PHE A 132 3.42 7.07 -4.72
C PHE A 132 2.57 8.27 -4.31
N VAL A 133 2.04 8.22 -3.09
CA VAL A 133 1.38 9.34 -2.44
C VAL A 133 2.14 9.76 -1.20
N LYS A 134 2.23 11.07 -0.98
CA LYS A 134 2.74 11.65 0.26
C LYS A 134 1.54 12.20 1.04
N PRO A 135 1.16 11.57 2.13
CA PRO A 135 0.03 12.04 2.94
C PRO A 135 0.41 13.30 3.73
N ARG A 136 -0.58 14.15 3.97
CA ARG A 136 -0.51 15.20 5.00
C ARG A 136 -0.76 14.60 6.37
N ASN A 137 -1.71 13.69 6.45
CA ASN A 137 -2.15 13.12 7.72
C ASN A 137 -1.97 11.61 7.73
N LEU A 138 -1.47 11.11 8.85
CA LEU A 138 -1.36 9.70 9.17
C LEU A 138 -1.97 9.46 10.55
N ILE A 139 -2.64 8.33 10.71
CA ILE A 139 -2.99 7.76 12.01
C ILE A 139 -2.24 6.45 12.11
N ILE A 140 -1.43 6.31 13.14
CA ILE A 140 -0.64 5.11 13.40
C ILE A 140 -1.16 4.51 14.70
N ILE A 141 -1.64 3.29 14.62
CA ILE A 141 -2.15 2.53 15.76
C ILE A 141 -1.10 1.48 16.09
N ASP A 142 -0.53 1.55 17.29
CA ASP A 142 0.28 0.49 17.86
C ASP A 142 -0.65 -0.51 18.54
N ASN A 143 -0.89 -1.64 17.88
CA ASN A 143 -1.80 -2.67 18.38
C ASN A 143 -1.25 -3.43 19.59
N VAL A 144 0.05 -3.36 19.85
CA VAL A 144 0.70 -4.00 21.01
C VAL A 144 0.58 -3.12 22.25
N LEU A 145 0.88 -1.83 22.11
CA LEU A 145 0.81 -0.85 23.19
C LEU A 145 -0.58 -0.24 23.36
N ASN A 146 -1.52 -0.54 22.43
CA ASN A 146 -2.84 0.08 22.37
C ASN A 146 -2.77 1.63 22.34
N GLU A 147 -1.85 2.14 21.55
CA GLU A 147 -1.60 3.56 21.40
C GLU A 147 -1.97 4.05 20.02
N THR A 148 -2.58 5.23 19.95
CA THR A 148 -2.91 5.87 18.67
C THR A 148 -2.17 7.19 18.55
N HIS A 149 -1.47 7.36 17.42
CA HIS A 149 -0.69 8.56 17.12
C HIS A 149 -1.27 9.28 15.91
N LEU A 150 -1.64 10.54 16.10
CA LEU A 150 -2.06 11.44 15.01
C LEU A 150 -0.84 12.18 14.50
N ILE A 151 -0.55 12.05 13.21
CA ILE A 151 0.62 12.64 12.58
C ILE A 151 0.20 13.64 11.51
N GLU A 152 0.88 14.77 11.47
CA GLU A 152 0.79 15.73 10.38
C GLU A 152 2.15 15.99 9.76
N VAL A 153 2.21 15.83 8.44
CA VAL A 153 3.39 16.10 7.60
C VAL A 153 3.20 17.47 6.93
N SER A 154 4.20 18.33 7.02
CA SER A 154 4.18 19.68 6.46
C SER A 154 5.49 20.05 5.79
N ASN A 155 5.43 20.88 4.75
CA ASN A 155 6.63 21.49 4.15
C ASN A 155 7.09 22.74 4.91
N ILE A 156 6.27 23.26 5.82
CA ILE A 156 6.51 24.50 6.57
C ILE A 156 6.66 24.13 8.05
N LYS A 157 7.60 24.80 8.74
CA LYS A 157 7.72 24.72 10.21
C LYS A 157 6.54 25.46 10.85
N LYS A 158 5.39 24.80 10.92
CA LYS A 158 4.17 25.34 11.53
C LYS A 158 3.70 24.37 12.62
N ASN A 159 3.32 24.91 13.77
CA ASN A 159 2.77 24.07 14.83
C ASN A 159 1.30 23.67 14.48
N PRO A 160 1.02 22.38 14.23
CA PRO A 160 -0.30 21.91 13.78
C PRO A 160 -1.27 21.60 14.92
N VAL A 161 -1.09 22.16 16.12
CA VAL A 161 -1.93 21.85 17.30
C VAL A 161 -3.42 21.98 16.99
N LYS A 162 -3.84 23.03 16.27
CA LYS A 162 -5.25 23.23 15.92
C LYS A 162 -5.79 22.15 14.98
N SER A 163 -4.99 21.75 13.96
CA SER A 163 -5.41 20.72 13.00
C SER A 163 -5.45 19.34 13.63
N LEU A 164 -4.49 18.98 14.46
CA LEU A 164 -4.47 17.72 15.20
C LEU A 164 -5.63 17.63 16.22
N LYS A 165 -5.95 18.73 16.93
CA LYS A 165 -7.13 18.78 17.81
C LYS A 165 -8.44 18.61 17.03
N LYS A 166 -8.56 19.22 15.83
CA LYS A 166 -9.73 19.03 14.96
C LYS A 166 -9.86 17.57 14.50
N LEU A 167 -8.74 16.94 14.14
CA LEU A 167 -8.73 15.54 13.76
C LEU A 167 -9.15 14.65 14.92
N GLU A 168 -8.61 14.85 16.12
CA GLU A 168 -9.00 14.12 17.31
C GLU A 168 -10.50 14.24 17.59
N LYS A 169 -11.08 15.43 17.43
CA LYS A 169 -12.53 15.62 17.58
C LYS A 169 -13.33 14.76 16.59
N ILE A 170 -12.92 14.71 15.31
CA ILE A 170 -13.55 13.87 14.29
C ILE A 170 -13.53 12.40 14.69
N LEU A 171 -12.42 11.93 15.25
CA LEU A 171 -12.27 10.52 15.64
C LEU A 171 -13.10 10.16 16.88
N LYS A 172 -13.35 11.12 17.77
CA LYS A 172 -14.20 10.95 18.95
C LYS A 172 -15.70 11.12 18.68
N GLU A 173 -16.09 11.62 17.47
CA GLU A 173 -17.50 11.68 17.09
C GLU A 173 -18.13 10.29 17.04
N PRO A 174 -19.41 10.11 17.44
CA PRO A 174 -20.09 8.83 17.29
C PRO A 174 -20.10 8.37 15.84
N PHE A 175 -20.01 7.07 15.63
CA PHE A 175 -20.10 6.51 14.29
C PHE A 175 -21.53 6.64 13.75
N SER A 176 -21.71 7.39 12.68
CA SER A 176 -22.98 7.42 11.95
C SER A 176 -23.08 6.24 11.01
N LYS A 177 -24.23 5.54 10.98
CA LYS A 177 -24.45 4.34 10.19
C LYS A 177 -24.05 4.48 8.72
N ASN A 178 -23.46 3.43 8.19
CA ASN A 178 -23.04 3.29 6.78
C ASN A 178 -24.19 3.52 5.80
N LYS A 179 -23.86 4.09 4.64
CA LYS A 179 -24.72 4.08 3.45
C LYS A 179 -25.13 2.64 3.12
N LYS A 180 -26.40 2.44 2.71
CA LYS A 180 -26.86 1.16 2.18
C LYS A 180 -25.95 0.75 1.00
N LEU A 181 -25.48 -0.47 1.03
CA LEU A 181 -24.60 -1.02 0.02
C LEU A 181 -25.47 -1.58 -1.12
N ASN A 182 -25.28 -1.04 -2.31
CA ASN A 182 -25.85 -1.61 -3.52
C ASN A 182 -24.84 -2.59 -4.10
N PHE A 183 -25.18 -3.87 -4.11
CA PHE A 183 -24.41 -4.91 -4.77
C PHE A 183 -25.06 -5.24 -6.11
N SER A 184 -24.29 -5.30 -7.18
CA SER A 184 -24.72 -5.91 -8.42
C SER A 184 -24.65 -7.45 -8.27
N LYS A 185 -25.43 -8.20 -9.09
CA LYS A 185 -25.27 -9.65 -9.12
C LYS A 185 -23.89 -10.02 -9.66
N PRO A 186 -23.18 -11.01 -9.05
CA PRO A 186 -21.87 -11.42 -9.53
C PRO A 186 -21.97 -11.95 -10.96
N LYS A 187 -21.10 -11.46 -11.83
CA LYS A 187 -20.94 -11.97 -13.20
C LYS A 187 -19.84 -13.04 -13.22
N LYS A 188 -19.82 -13.84 -14.28
CA LYS A 188 -18.76 -14.83 -14.47
C LYS A 188 -17.40 -14.15 -14.66
N PHE A 189 -16.37 -14.67 -13.99
CA PHE A 189 -14.99 -14.18 -14.17
C PHE A 189 -14.46 -14.53 -15.57
N LYS A 190 -13.75 -13.58 -16.18
CA LYS A 190 -12.97 -13.79 -17.38
C LYS A 190 -11.55 -14.20 -16.99
N ASN A 191 -11.13 -15.36 -17.43
CA ASN A 191 -9.76 -15.85 -17.28
C ASN A 191 -8.90 -15.30 -18.41
N HIS A 192 -7.73 -14.74 -18.10
CA HIS A 192 -6.80 -14.23 -19.11
C HIS A 192 -5.83 -15.29 -19.64
N ILE A 193 -5.67 -16.39 -18.91
CA ILE A 193 -4.92 -17.57 -19.33
C ILE A 193 -5.88 -18.76 -19.32
N LYS A 194 -5.89 -19.57 -20.40
CA LYS A 194 -6.65 -20.81 -20.48
C LYS A 194 -6.11 -21.85 -19.49
N LYS A 195 -6.97 -22.73 -18.99
CA LYS A 195 -6.59 -23.79 -18.03
C LYS A 195 -5.43 -24.65 -18.54
N GLU A 196 -5.51 -25.07 -19.79
CA GLU A 196 -4.51 -25.95 -20.44
C GLU A 196 -3.13 -25.24 -20.49
N GLU A 197 -3.11 -23.96 -20.85
CA GLU A 197 -1.89 -23.16 -20.89
C GLU A 197 -1.29 -22.94 -19.49
N PHE A 198 -2.14 -22.70 -18.49
CA PHE A 198 -1.70 -22.59 -17.10
C PHE A 198 -1.04 -23.90 -16.62
N ILE A 199 -1.69 -25.05 -16.89
CA ILE A 199 -1.15 -26.36 -16.53
C ILE A 199 0.19 -26.63 -17.23
N LYS A 200 0.30 -26.26 -18.51
CA LYS A 200 1.57 -26.38 -19.27
C LYS A 200 2.70 -25.61 -18.61
N ARG A 201 2.47 -24.33 -18.27
CA ARG A 201 3.45 -23.47 -17.58
C ARG A 201 3.86 -24.03 -16.22
N VAL A 202 2.90 -24.58 -15.44
CA VAL A 202 3.22 -25.26 -14.17
C VAL A 202 4.15 -26.44 -14.38
N LYS A 203 3.92 -27.27 -15.42
CA LYS A 203 4.79 -28.42 -15.75
C LYS A 203 6.19 -27.97 -16.15
N GLU A 204 6.32 -26.89 -16.93
CA GLU A 204 7.62 -26.30 -17.33
C GLU A 204 8.39 -25.83 -16.11
N ILE A 205 7.77 -25.05 -15.21
CA ILE A 205 8.39 -24.59 -13.97
C ILE A 205 8.83 -25.76 -13.08
N LYS A 206 8.00 -26.81 -12.95
CA LYS A 206 8.36 -28.02 -12.18
C LYS A 206 9.57 -28.72 -12.78
N ARG A 207 9.71 -28.76 -14.11
CA ARG A 207 10.89 -29.29 -14.78
C ARG A 207 12.12 -28.45 -14.46
N ASP A 208 12.03 -27.12 -14.55
CA ASP A 208 13.14 -26.20 -14.32
C ASP A 208 13.62 -26.26 -12.85
N ILE A 209 12.71 -26.44 -11.89
CA ILE A 209 13.07 -26.72 -10.49
C ILE A 209 13.80 -28.05 -10.38
N LYS A 210 13.32 -29.13 -11.07
CA LYS A 210 13.92 -30.47 -10.99
C LYS A 210 15.35 -30.52 -11.55
N VAL A 211 15.64 -29.74 -12.60
CA VAL A 211 16.98 -29.68 -13.19
C VAL A 211 17.89 -28.63 -12.54
N GLY A 212 17.40 -27.92 -11.51
CA GLY A 212 18.20 -26.97 -10.72
C GLY A 212 18.35 -25.58 -11.33
N GLU A 213 17.59 -25.24 -12.38
CA GLU A 213 17.63 -23.92 -13.00
C GLU A 213 17.04 -22.84 -12.07
N ILE A 214 16.02 -23.19 -11.28
CA ILE A 214 15.38 -22.33 -10.29
C ILE A 214 15.00 -23.12 -9.03
N PHE A 215 14.93 -22.44 -7.89
CA PHE A 215 14.47 -23.06 -6.63
C PHE A 215 12.97 -22.89 -6.39
N GLN A 216 12.41 -21.76 -6.80
CA GLN A 216 11.02 -21.41 -6.58
C GLN A 216 10.53 -20.48 -7.68
N ALA A 217 9.25 -20.61 -8.05
CA ALA A 217 8.57 -19.65 -8.89
C ALA A 217 7.12 -19.49 -8.46
N VAL A 218 6.59 -18.29 -8.63
CA VAL A 218 5.16 -17.98 -8.42
C VAL A 218 4.56 -17.65 -9.78
N LEU A 219 3.72 -18.56 -10.29
CA LEU A 219 3.00 -18.36 -11.54
C LEU A 219 1.74 -17.52 -11.25
N SER A 220 1.67 -16.33 -11.84
CA SER A 220 0.51 -15.47 -11.69
C SER A 220 -0.55 -15.73 -12.75
N GLN A 221 -1.81 -15.49 -12.39
CA GLN A 221 -2.93 -15.49 -13.31
C GLN A 221 -3.85 -14.30 -13.01
N ARG A 222 -4.34 -13.66 -14.06
CA ARG A 222 -5.29 -12.57 -13.96
C ARG A 222 -6.72 -13.06 -14.23
N PHE A 223 -7.63 -12.65 -13.34
CA PHE A 223 -9.06 -12.75 -13.52
C PHE A 223 -9.66 -11.37 -13.60
N SER A 224 -10.65 -11.14 -14.44
CA SER A 224 -11.37 -9.88 -14.50
C SER A 224 -12.88 -10.10 -14.43
N ASN A 225 -13.56 -9.10 -13.88
CA ASN A 225 -15.00 -9.08 -13.75
C ASN A 225 -15.51 -7.63 -13.75
N ASP A 226 -16.65 -7.37 -14.38
CA ASP A 226 -17.32 -6.07 -14.39
C ASP A 226 -18.28 -5.89 -13.22
N TYR A 227 -18.03 -6.55 -12.12
CA TYR A 227 -18.86 -6.50 -10.92
C TYR A 227 -18.66 -5.19 -10.17
N LEU A 228 -19.74 -4.44 -9.97
CA LEU A 228 -19.70 -3.23 -9.15
C LEU A 228 -19.86 -3.62 -7.69
N ILE A 229 -18.78 -3.44 -6.95
CA ILE A 229 -18.73 -3.59 -5.49
C ILE A 229 -18.09 -2.36 -4.88
N ASP A 230 -18.54 -1.96 -3.70
CA ASP A 230 -17.82 -0.97 -2.93
C ASP A 230 -16.43 -1.50 -2.56
N PRO A 231 -15.33 -0.82 -2.96
CA PRO A 231 -13.97 -1.34 -2.79
C PRO A 231 -13.60 -1.55 -1.32
N PHE A 232 -14.09 -0.71 -0.41
CA PHE A 232 -13.79 -0.86 1.01
C PHE A 232 -14.51 -2.07 1.62
N ASN A 233 -15.72 -2.38 1.16
CA ASN A 233 -16.41 -3.59 1.61
C ASN A 233 -15.78 -4.86 1.04
N PHE A 234 -15.24 -4.78 -0.18
CA PHE A 234 -14.41 -5.86 -0.72
C PHE A 234 -13.16 -6.08 0.14
N TYR A 235 -12.47 -5.00 0.55
CA TYR A 235 -11.35 -5.09 1.48
C TYR A 235 -11.76 -5.75 2.81
N ARG A 236 -12.89 -5.36 3.40
CA ARG A 236 -13.39 -5.95 4.65
C ARG A 236 -13.68 -7.45 4.52
N ALA A 237 -14.28 -7.86 3.39
CA ALA A 237 -14.52 -9.26 3.11
C ALA A 237 -13.21 -10.04 2.95
N LEU A 238 -12.26 -9.51 2.16
CA LEU A 238 -10.93 -10.11 1.99
C LEU A 238 -10.19 -10.25 3.32
N ARG A 239 -10.23 -9.21 4.16
CA ARG A 239 -9.64 -9.20 5.50
C ARG A 239 -10.18 -10.31 6.40
N SER A 240 -11.47 -10.62 6.27
CA SER A 240 -12.14 -11.67 7.06
C SER A 240 -11.85 -13.08 6.53
N ILE A 241 -11.81 -13.24 5.20
CA ILE A 241 -11.65 -14.57 4.55
C ILE A 241 -10.17 -14.97 4.51
N ASN A 242 -9.28 -14.02 4.27
CA ASN A 242 -7.85 -14.26 4.12
C ASN A 242 -7.03 -13.25 4.96
N PRO A 243 -7.07 -13.37 6.29
CA PRO A 243 -6.24 -12.55 7.16
C PRO A 243 -4.76 -12.81 6.86
N SER A 244 -3.96 -11.75 6.77
CA SER A 244 -2.54 -11.86 6.44
C SER A 244 -1.70 -10.80 7.17
N PRO A 245 -0.37 -11.00 7.24
CA PRO A 245 0.53 -10.00 7.80
C PRO A 245 0.53 -8.66 7.07
N TYR A 246 0.16 -8.64 5.79
CA TYR A 246 0.13 -7.43 4.97
C TYR A 246 -1.23 -7.28 4.29
N LEU A 247 -2.12 -6.54 4.93
CA LEU A 247 -3.41 -6.16 4.39
C LEU A 247 -3.35 -4.70 3.95
N VAL A 248 -3.73 -4.45 2.72
CA VAL A 248 -3.61 -3.15 2.09
C VAL A 248 -4.92 -2.75 1.41
N PHE A 249 -5.37 -1.55 1.71
CA PHE A 249 -6.38 -0.83 0.96
C PHE A 249 -5.79 0.54 0.56
N LEU A 250 -5.28 0.65 -0.65
CA LEU A 250 -4.80 1.92 -1.20
C LEU A 250 -5.88 2.53 -2.10
N ASN A 251 -6.40 3.66 -1.69
CA ASN A 251 -7.33 4.46 -2.48
C ASN A 251 -6.55 5.52 -3.23
N LEU A 252 -6.10 5.17 -4.42
CA LEU A 252 -5.35 6.04 -5.30
C LEU A 252 -6.33 6.76 -6.24
N LYS A 253 -5.96 7.91 -6.73
CA LYS A 253 -6.80 8.86 -7.45
C LYS A 253 -7.79 8.24 -8.47
N ASN A 254 -7.31 7.31 -9.31
CA ASN A 254 -8.07 6.75 -10.42
C ASN A 254 -8.38 5.25 -10.26
N TYR A 255 -7.82 4.59 -9.25
CA TYR A 255 -7.99 3.17 -9.00
C TYR A 255 -7.71 2.83 -7.54
N GLN A 256 -8.13 1.67 -7.10
CA GLN A 256 -7.84 1.15 -5.78
C GLN A 256 -7.01 -0.13 -5.88
N ILE A 257 -6.13 -0.33 -4.91
CA ILE A 257 -5.41 -1.59 -4.71
C ILE A 257 -5.87 -2.21 -3.41
N ILE A 258 -6.34 -3.44 -3.50
CA ILE A 258 -6.75 -4.24 -2.35
C ILE A 258 -5.89 -5.50 -2.35
N CYS A 259 -5.14 -5.70 -1.27
CA CYS A 259 -4.17 -6.77 -1.19
C CYS A 259 -4.25 -7.48 0.16
N SER A 260 -4.05 -8.79 0.11
CA SER A 260 -3.77 -9.64 1.26
C SER A 260 -2.54 -10.48 0.92
N SER A 261 -1.37 -10.12 1.47
CA SER A 261 -0.10 -10.79 1.16
C SER A 261 0.46 -11.49 2.41
N PRO A 262 0.84 -12.77 2.30
CA PRO A 262 1.42 -13.50 3.42
C PRO A 262 2.91 -13.19 3.61
N GLU A 263 3.56 -12.57 2.63
CA GLU A 263 5.02 -12.47 2.61
C GLU A 263 5.50 -11.07 2.21
N THR A 264 6.62 -10.66 2.83
CA THR A 264 7.36 -9.45 2.48
C THR A 264 8.26 -9.75 1.29
N MET A 265 8.21 -8.91 0.26
CA MET A 265 9.14 -9.01 -0.86
C MET A 265 10.53 -8.49 -0.49
N ILE A 266 10.60 -7.29 0.09
CA ILE A 266 11.84 -6.66 0.55
C ILE A 266 11.54 -5.91 1.85
N LEU A 267 12.33 -6.17 2.88
CA LEU A 267 12.32 -5.41 4.12
C LEU A 267 13.72 -4.83 4.33
N SER A 268 13.85 -3.50 4.37
CA SER A 268 15.07 -2.81 4.77
C SER A 268 14.84 -2.16 6.12
N LEU A 269 15.47 -2.67 7.15
CA LEU A 269 15.67 -2.01 8.42
C LEU A 269 17.01 -1.24 8.32
N ILE A 270 17.05 0.00 8.76
CA ILE A 270 18.14 0.97 8.51
C ILE A 270 19.55 0.45 8.84
N HIS A 271 19.68 -0.65 9.58
CA HIS A 271 20.97 -1.26 9.94
C HIS A 271 20.96 -2.79 9.97
N ILE A 272 19.93 -3.46 9.46
CA ILE A 272 19.85 -4.91 9.46
C ILE A 272 19.39 -5.36 8.07
N SER A 273 20.33 -5.79 7.25
CA SER A 273 20.02 -6.74 6.20
C SER A 273 19.63 -8.03 6.91
N GLU A 274 18.37 -8.42 6.92
CA GLU A 274 18.04 -9.75 7.38
C GLU A 274 18.76 -10.76 6.51
N PRO A 275 19.65 -11.55 7.08
CA PRO A 275 20.16 -12.70 6.41
C PRO A 275 19.09 -13.78 6.46
N THR A 276 18.80 -14.33 5.31
CA THR A 276 18.36 -15.69 5.15
C THR A 276 17.09 -16.12 5.89
N ARG A 277 16.09 -16.43 5.08
CA ARG A 277 15.05 -17.38 5.47
C ARG A 277 15.70 -18.55 6.23
N PRO A 278 15.18 -18.97 7.40
CA PRO A 278 15.50 -20.28 7.87
C PRO A 278 15.09 -21.26 6.78
N LEU A 279 16.03 -22.03 6.30
CA LEU A 279 15.77 -23.22 5.51
C LEU A 279 14.92 -24.14 6.39
N ILE A 280 13.62 -24.12 6.18
CA ILE A 280 12.78 -25.21 6.65
C ILE A 280 12.96 -26.32 5.63
N ILE A 281 13.76 -27.30 6.01
CA ILE A 281 13.87 -28.58 5.33
C ILE A 281 12.57 -29.35 5.54
#